data_6fb4a560e4fed555e7d9d26fd03ef172
#
_entry.id   6fb4a560e4fed555e7d9d26fd03ef172
#
_cell.length_a   1.000
_cell.length_b   1.000
_cell.length_c   1.000
_cell.angle_alpha   90.00
_cell.angle_beta   90.00
_cell.angle_gamma   90.00
#
_symmetry.space_group_name_H-M   'P 1'
#
loop_
_entity.id
_entity.type
_entity.pdbx_description
1 polymer ?
#
loop_
_entity_poly.entity_id
_entity_poly.type
_entity_poly.pdbx_seq_one_letter_code
_entity_poly.pdbx_strand_id
1 'polypeptide(L)'
;VSYVSNSLTVDDSRMVFLKQLSTPITLQSEIGEITLRYFGISRCMAQLNDYFRCDAYENNNSVYVLDHNGFKLFNANDTELLKGHNVYTVLSQMSYLHGSSFAAAKERFARTGSCYSNAVLDGTEYFYALKQMENAQWTLAFLVPAEYVAVNTQKLVNLVTASMIGFAVVFSITAVTV
;
A
#
# COMPACT_ATOMS: atom_id res chain seq x y z
N VAL A 1 4.51 15.62 -12.12
CA VAL A 1 3.70 16.33 -11.13
C VAL A 1 2.30 15.77 -11.21
N SER A 2 1.77 15.24 -10.14
CA SER A 2 0.41 14.68 -10.07
C SER A 2 -0.45 15.60 -9.22
N TYR A 3 -1.64 15.90 -9.66
CA TYR A 3 -2.63 16.67 -8.92
C TYR A 3 -3.90 15.84 -8.74
N VAL A 4 -4.47 15.89 -7.54
CA VAL A 4 -5.82 15.41 -7.29
C VAL A 4 -6.76 16.58 -7.46
N SER A 5 -7.66 16.50 -8.42
CA SER A 5 -8.72 17.47 -8.64
C SER A 5 -10.05 16.84 -8.21
N ASN A 6 -10.76 17.50 -7.31
CA ASN A 6 -12.15 17.15 -7.04
C ASN A 6 -13.01 17.78 -8.15
N SER A 7 -13.65 16.96 -8.94
CA SER A 7 -14.67 17.41 -9.88
C SER A 7 -15.88 17.95 -9.11
N LEU A 8 -16.53 18.98 -9.63
CA LEU A 8 -17.73 19.61 -9.04
C LEU A 8 -18.98 18.71 -9.00
N THR A 9 -18.90 17.49 -9.48
CA THR A 9 -19.95 16.46 -9.35
C THR A 9 -19.57 15.50 -8.24
N VAL A 10 -20.44 15.34 -7.29
CA VAL A 10 -20.28 14.76 -5.94
C VAL A 10 -19.67 13.35 -5.86
N ASP A 11 -19.50 12.63 -6.98
CA ASP A 11 -19.09 11.21 -6.96
C ASP A 11 -17.86 10.84 -7.82
N ASP A 12 -17.16 11.79 -8.44
CA ASP A 12 -16.11 11.45 -9.40
C ASP A 12 -14.75 12.10 -9.05
N SER A 13 -14.18 11.70 -7.91
CA SER A 13 -12.80 12.06 -7.58
C SER A 13 -11.86 11.49 -8.65
N ARG A 14 -11.06 12.35 -9.27
CA ARG A 14 -10.13 11.98 -10.34
C ARG A 14 -8.71 12.36 -10.00
N MET A 15 -7.78 11.47 -10.32
CA MET A 15 -6.36 11.79 -10.31
C MET A 15 -5.94 12.22 -11.72
N VAL A 16 -5.27 13.36 -11.80
CA VAL A 16 -4.76 13.90 -13.06
C VAL A 16 -3.25 13.80 -13.08
N PHE A 17 -2.72 13.11 -14.08
CA PHE A 17 -1.27 12.99 -14.32
C PHE A 17 -0.89 14.01 -15.37
N LEU A 18 -0.06 14.98 -15.03
CA LEU A 18 0.39 16.03 -15.93
C LEU A 18 1.86 15.84 -16.29
N LYS A 19 2.15 15.92 -17.57
CA LYS A 19 3.51 15.97 -18.10
C LYS A 19 3.74 17.31 -18.78
N GLN A 20 4.80 18.01 -18.39
CA GLN A 20 5.23 19.22 -19.07
C GLN A 20 5.81 18.86 -20.44
N LEU A 21 5.41 19.57 -21.45
CA LEU A 21 5.98 19.46 -22.80
C LEU A 21 7.36 20.10 -22.81
N SER A 22 8.33 19.45 -23.42
CA SER A 22 9.68 20.00 -23.61
C SER A 22 9.66 21.25 -24.50
N THR A 23 8.75 21.28 -25.46
CA THR A 23 8.48 22.44 -26.31
C THR A 23 6.97 22.74 -26.28
N PRO A 24 6.57 23.96 -25.90
CA PRO A 24 5.18 24.36 -25.95
C PRO A 24 4.61 24.26 -27.39
N ILE A 25 3.35 23.83 -27.50
CA ILE A 25 2.65 23.71 -28.77
C ILE A 25 1.64 24.86 -28.85
N THR A 26 1.76 25.68 -29.87
CA THR A 26 0.83 26.77 -30.13
C THR A 26 -0.19 26.33 -31.17
N LEU A 27 -1.47 26.46 -30.83
CA LEU A 27 -2.61 26.13 -31.71
C LEU A 27 -3.40 27.40 -31.98
N GLN A 28 -3.82 27.56 -33.23
CA GLN A 28 -4.79 28.58 -33.61
C GLN A 28 -6.20 28.03 -33.39
N SER A 29 -7.01 28.78 -32.67
CA SER A 29 -8.39 28.45 -32.34
C SER A 29 -9.31 29.60 -32.76
N GLU A 30 -10.60 29.35 -32.89
CA GLU A 30 -11.61 30.37 -33.19
C GLU A 30 -11.65 31.49 -32.13
N ILE A 31 -11.20 31.20 -30.91
CA ILE A 31 -11.14 32.17 -29.78
C ILE A 31 -9.78 32.83 -29.66
N GLY A 32 -8.81 32.51 -30.54
CA GLY A 32 -7.45 33.06 -30.52
C GLY A 32 -6.35 31.99 -30.39
N GLU A 33 -5.15 32.44 -30.12
CA GLU A 33 -3.97 31.61 -29.99
C GLU A 33 -3.93 30.96 -28.61
N ILE A 34 -3.80 29.64 -28.56
CA ILE A 34 -3.71 28.85 -27.35
C ILE A 34 -2.34 28.17 -27.29
N THR A 35 -1.56 28.40 -26.22
CA THR A 35 -0.28 27.72 -25.98
C THR A 35 -0.43 26.60 -24.99
N LEU A 36 -0.26 25.36 -25.45
CA LEU A 36 -0.24 24.13 -24.62
C LEU A 36 1.15 23.92 -24.06
N ARG A 37 1.29 23.89 -22.74
CA ARG A 37 2.53 23.63 -22.03
C ARG A 37 2.54 22.29 -21.32
N TYR A 38 1.38 21.71 -21.08
CA TYR A 38 1.20 20.44 -20.39
C TYR A 38 0.20 19.60 -21.16
N PHE A 39 0.41 18.30 -21.12
CA PHE A 39 -0.66 17.35 -21.45
C PHE A 39 -0.87 16.42 -20.27
N GLY A 40 -2.05 15.85 -20.13
CA GLY A 40 -2.35 14.97 -19.02
C GLY A 40 -3.43 13.96 -19.34
N ILE A 41 -3.45 12.92 -18.50
CA ILE A 41 -4.51 11.93 -18.48
C ILE A 41 -5.19 11.97 -17.13
N SER A 42 -6.50 11.77 -17.12
CA SER A 42 -7.31 11.69 -15.91
C SER A 42 -7.78 10.26 -15.72
N ARG A 43 -7.72 9.77 -14.48
CA ARG A 43 -8.22 8.46 -14.07
C ARG A 43 -9.17 8.62 -12.89
N CYS A 44 -10.27 7.86 -12.90
CA CYS A 44 -11.19 7.78 -11.76
C CYS A 44 -10.47 7.12 -10.57
N MET A 45 -10.66 7.70 -9.39
CA MET A 45 -10.03 7.19 -8.15
C MET A 45 -10.53 5.78 -7.81
N ALA A 46 -11.81 5.48 -8.07
CA ALA A 46 -12.36 4.14 -7.85
C ALA A 46 -11.60 3.08 -8.66
N GLN A 47 -11.29 3.36 -9.93
CA GLN A 47 -10.50 2.45 -10.76
C GLN A 47 -9.07 2.28 -10.23
N LEU A 48 -8.45 3.35 -9.72
CA LEU A 48 -7.12 3.26 -9.13
C LEU A 48 -7.14 2.45 -7.84
N ASN A 49 -8.16 2.62 -7.00
CA ASN A 49 -8.33 1.82 -5.79
C ASN A 49 -8.40 0.33 -6.11
N ASP A 50 -9.15 -0.07 -7.13
CA ASP A 50 -9.27 -1.47 -7.54
C ASP A 50 -7.92 -2.10 -7.93
N TYR A 51 -7.02 -1.34 -8.56
CA TYR A 51 -5.68 -1.82 -8.92
C TYR A 51 -4.76 -2.04 -7.71
N PHE A 52 -4.93 -1.26 -6.65
CA PHE A 52 -4.07 -1.32 -5.47
C PHE A 52 -4.73 -2.03 -4.29
N ARG A 53 -6.00 -2.39 -4.41
CA ARG A 53 -6.74 -3.10 -3.38
C ARG A 53 -6.07 -4.44 -3.06
N CYS A 54 -5.98 -4.75 -1.78
CA CYS A 54 -5.47 -6.00 -1.28
C CYS A 54 -6.53 -6.65 -0.38
N ASP A 55 -7.10 -7.75 -0.82
CA ASP A 55 -8.13 -8.50 -0.09
C ASP A 55 -7.54 -9.51 0.92
N ALA A 56 -6.22 -9.43 1.17
CA ALA A 56 -5.57 -10.25 2.18
C ALA A 56 -6.09 -9.92 3.59
N TYR A 57 -5.91 -10.86 4.51
CA TYR A 57 -6.26 -10.68 5.93
C TYR A 57 -7.72 -10.29 6.16
N GLU A 58 -8.66 -10.82 5.35
CA GLU A 58 -10.10 -10.59 5.47
C GLU A 58 -10.46 -9.08 5.42
N ASN A 59 -9.74 -8.31 4.58
CA ASN A 59 -9.83 -6.85 4.44
C ASN A 59 -9.44 -6.04 5.71
N ASN A 60 -8.83 -6.68 6.71
CA ASN A 60 -8.30 -6.00 7.90
C ASN A 60 -6.89 -5.45 7.65
N ASN A 61 -6.69 -4.84 6.52
CA ASN A 61 -5.45 -4.18 6.14
C ASN A 61 -5.74 -2.84 5.49
N SER A 62 -4.74 -1.98 5.43
CA SER A 62 -4.80 -0.73 4.66
C SER A 62 -3.67 -0.67 3.67
N VAL A 63 -3.98 -0.21 2.46
CA VAL A 63 -3.02 0.04 1.40
C VAL A 63 -3.07 1.52 1.05
N TYR A 64 -2.01 2.24 1.36
CA TYR A 64 -1.88 3.65 1.03
C TYR A 64 -0.91 3.84 -0.12
N VAL A 65 -1.27 4.68 -1.06
CA VAL A 65 -0.32 5.23 -2.05
C VAL A 65 0.09 6.60 -1.56
N LEU A 66 1.39 6.80 -1.40
CA LEU A 66 1.99 7.98 -0.81
C LEU A 66 2.85 8.71 -1.83
N ASP A 67 2.99 10.02 -1.67
CA ASP A 67 4.03 10.78 -2.33
C ASP A 67 5.40 10.54 -1.68
N HIS A 68 6.45 11.16 -2.21
CA HIS A 68 7.83 11.03 -1.70
C HIS A 68 8.02 11.59 -0.28
N ASN A 69 7.11 12.45 0.21
CA ASN A 69 7.12 13.01 1.56
C ASN A 69 6.28 12.18 2.55
N GLY A 70 5.57 11.15 2.08
CA GLY A 70 4.70 10.30 2.89
C GLY A 70 3.27 10.81 3.04
N PHE A 71 2.86 11.82 2.28
CA PHE A 71 1.46 12.23 2.25
C PHE A 71 0.62 11.22 1.46
N LYS A 72 -0.54 10.90 2.00
CA LYS A 72 -1.51 10.03 1.34
C LYS A 72 -2.01 10.69 0.05
N LEU A 73 -1.80 10.03 -1.07
CA LEU A 73 -2.46 10.36 -2.33
C LEU A 73 -3.85 9.74 -2.35
N PHE A 74 -3.94 8.48 -1.94
CA PHE A 74 -5.21 7.77 -1.72
C PHE A 74 -5.02 6.54 -0.84
N ASN A 75 -6.15 6.00 -0.34
CA ASN A 75 -6.24 4.72 0.34
C ASN A 75 -6.96 3.74 -0.60
N ALA A 76 -6.34 2.62 -0.92
CA ALA A 76 -6.90 1.64 -1.86
C ALA A 76 -7.90 0.68 -1.20
N ASN A 77 -7.83 0.50 0.11
CA ASN A 77 -8.78 -0.31 0.86
C ASN A 77 -9.81 0.58 1.57
N ASP A 78 -11.00 0.05 1.84
CA ASP A 78 -12.05 0.76 2.58
C ASP A 78 -11.65 1.00 4.05
N THR A 79 -10.79 0.15 4.60
CA THR A 79 -10.30 0.26 5.98
C THR A 79 -9.20 1.30 6.08
N GLU A 80 -9.37 2.30 6.93
CA GLU A 80 -8.36 3.29 7.25
C GLU A 80 -7.77 3.03 8.64
N LEU A 81 -6.65 2.31 8.72
CA LEU A 81 -5.98 1.98 9.98
C LEU A 81 -5.20 3.17 10.57
N LEU A 82 -4.67 4.05 9.74
CA LEU A 82 -3.93 5.23 10.19
C LEU A 82 -4.72 6.50 9.93
N LYS A 83 -5.00 7.22 10.99
CA LYS A 83 -5.59 8.57 10.91
C LYS A 83 -4.51 9.60 10.52
N GLY A 84 -4.92 10.66 9.83
CA GLY A 84 -4.02 11.73 9.42
C GLY A 84 -3.54 11.63 7.97
N HIS A 85 -3.03 12.74 7.44
CA HIS A 85 -2.70 12.87 6.01
C HIS A 85 -1.29 12.39 5.66
N ASN A 86 -0.37 12.32 6.63
CA ASN A 86 1.02 11.91 6.40
C ASN A 86 1.35 10.64 7.18
N VAL A 87 1.51 9.55 6.44
CA VAL A 87 1.80 8.22 7.00
C VAL A 87 3.17 8.18 7.66
N TYR A 88 4.19 8.86 7.10
CA TYR A 88 5.52 8.87 7.70
C TYR A 88 5.53 9.56 9.07
N THR A 89 4.73 10.61 9.24
CA THR A 89 4.56 11.25 10.55
C THR A 89 3.95 10.28 11.55
N VAL A 90 2.88 9.58 11.17
CA VAL A 90 2.24 8.59 12.06
C VAL A 90 3.21 7.47 12.40
N LEU A 91 3.90 6.89 11.41
CA LEU A 91 4.91 5.84 11.64
C LEU A 91 6.04 6.33 12.56
N SER A 92 6.45 7.59 12.48
CA SER A 92 7.51 8.14 13.35
C SER A 92 7.07 8.30 14.81
N GLN A 93 5.78 8.38 15.07
CA GLN A 93 5.18 8.51 16.42
C GLN A 93 4.86 7.15 17.06
N MET A 94 4.91 6.06 16.31
CA MET A 94 4.69 4.72 16.84
C MET A 94 5.80 4.28 17.78
N SER A 95 5.47 3.41 18.72
CA SER A 95 6.46 2.72 19.57
C SER A 95 7.01 1.50 18.86
N TYR A 96 8.32 1.42 18.72
CA TYR A 96 8.99 0.32 18.02
C TYR A 96 9.50 -0.73 18.98
N LEU A 97 9.36 -2.00 18.60
CA LEU A 97 9.84 -3.13 19.38
C LEU A 97 11.30 -3.48 19.02
N HIS A 98 12.00 -4.15 19.94
CA HIS A 98 13.34 -4.71 19.72
C HIS A 98 14.42 -3.69 19.27
N GLY A 99 14.33 -2.43 19.74
CA GLY A 99 15.34 -1.41 19.45
C GLY A 99 15.31 -0.88 17.99
N SER A 100 14.27 -1.21 17.23
CA SER A 100 14.05 -0.62 15.92
C SER A 100 13.51 0.81 16.03
N SER A 101 13.48 1.53 14.93
CA SER A 101 12.89 2.87 14.84
C SER A 101 12.43 3.16 13.42
N PHE A 102 11.54 4.12 13.26
CA PHE A 102 11.15 4.58 11.93
C PHE A 102 12.34 5.15 11.16
N ALA A 103 13.28 5.82 11.84
CA ALA A 103 14.48 6.36 11.21
C ALA A 103 15.33 5.25 10.56
N ALA A 104 15.57 4.15 11.27
CA ALA A 104 16.28 2.98 10.75
C ALA A 104 15.52 2.29 9.59
N ALA A 105 14.19 2.20 9.69
CA ALA A 105 13.35 1.67 8.61
C ALA A 105 13.42 2.57 7.36
N LYS A 106 13.37 3.89 7.54
CA LYS A 106 13.45 4.88 6.47
C LYS A 106 14.82 4.89 5.78
N GLU A 107 15.89 4.72 6.54
CA GLU A 107 17.26 4.57 5.98
C GLU A 107 17.36 3.30 5.12
N ARG A 108 16.84 2.17 5.61
CA ARG A 108 16.77 0.94 4.82
C ARG A 108 15.95 1.14 3.55
N PHE A 109 14.76 1.77 3.67
CA PHE A 109 13.92 2.09 2.54
C PHE A 109 14.63 2.95 1.50
N ALA A 110 15.33 4.00 1.91
CA ALA A 110 16.09 4.87 1.00
C ALA A 110 17.19 4.11 0.24
N ARG A 111 17.78 3.09 0.87
CA ARG A 111 18.88 2.30 0.28
C ARG A 111 18.39 1.18 -0.63
N THR A 112 17.26 0.54 -0.31
CA THR A 112 16.80 -0.67 -1.01
C THR A 112 15.47 -0.49 -1.77
N GLY A 113 14.81 0.67 -1.64
CA GLY A 113 13.48 0.92 -2.19
C GLY A 113 12.36 0.13 -1.50
N SER A 114 12.67 -0.58 -0.42
CA SER A 114 11.68 -1.32 0.36
C SER A 114 12.10 -1.48 1.82
N CYS A 115 11.14 -1.50 2.71
CA CYS A 115 11.36 -1.92 4.10
C CYS A 115 10.09 -2.52 4.69
N TYR A 116 10.26 -3.30 5.75
CA TYR A 116 9.18 -3.79 6.59
C TYR A 116 9.61 -3.68 8.05
N SER A 117 8.65 -3.49 8.93
CA SER A 117 8.86 -3.46 10.38
C SER A 117 7.53 -3.66 11.09
N ASN A 118 7.61 -3.77 12.42
CA ASN A 118 6.46 -3.75 13.29
C ASN A 118 6.56 -2.60 14.29
N ALA A 119 5.43 -2.04 14.64
CA ALA A 119 5.34 -0.94 15.59
C ALA A 119 3.96 -0.93 16.26
N VAL A 120 3.87 -0.29 17.42
CA VAL A 120 2.65 -0.19 18.21
C VAL A 120 2.10 1.23 18.14
N LEU A 121 0.81 1.35 17.82
CA LEU A 121 0.05 2.59 17.86
C LEU A 121 -1.20 2.37 18.72
N ASP A 122 -1.41 3.20 19.72
CA ASP A 122 -2.57 3.14 20.63
C ASP A 122 -2.82 1.75 21.23
N GLY A 123 -1.73 1.02 21.57
CA GLY A 123 -1.77 -0.32 22.14
C GLY A 123 -1.98 -1.45 21.13
N THR A 124 -2.19 -1.17 19.87
CA THR A 124 -2.30 -2.16 18.80
C THR A 124 -0.97 -2.29 18.05
N GLU A 125 -0.47 -3.51 17.92
CA GLU A 125 0.71 -3.81 17.11
C GLU A 125 0.32 -3.94 15.65
N TYR A 126 1.09 -3.29 14.78
CA TYR A 126 0.96 -3.33 13.32
C TYR A 126 2.24 -3.84 12.67
N PHE A 127 2.09 -4.71 11.69
CA PHE A 127 3.11 -4.91 10.67
C PHE A 127 2.90 -3.92 9.54
N TYR A 128 3.98 -3.31 9.09
CA TYR A 128 3.93 -2.45 7.90
C TYR A 128 5.05 -2.77 6.93
N ALA A 129 4.79 -2.54 5.65
CA ALA A 129 5.76 -2.61 4.58
C ALA A 129 5.66 -1.34 3.72
N LEU A 130 6.82 -0.81 3.32
CA LEU A 130 6.94 0.28 2.36
C LEU A 130 7.66 -0.24 1.13
N LYS A 131 7.15 0.07 -0.05
CA LYS A 131 7.76 -0.28 -1.34
C LYS A 131 7.71 0.91 -2.28
N GLN A 132 8.86 1.33 -2.78
CA GLN A 132 8.94 2.36 -3.81
C GLN A 132 8.49 1.79 -5.16
N MET A 133 7.67 2.54 -5.89
CA MET A 133 7.24 2.18 -7.23
C MET A 133 8.29 2.64 -8.25
N GLU A 134 8.73 1.72 -9.13
CA GLU A 134 9.87 1.95 -10.03
C GLU A 134 9.67 3.12 -11.01
N ASN A 135 8.45 3.29 -11.51
CA ASN A 135 8.14 4.28 -12.56
C ASN A 135 7.42 5.52 -12.04
N ALA A 136 7.27 5.66 -10.72
CA ALA A 136 6.63 6.79 -10.08
C ALA A 136 7.41 7.16 -8.81
N GLN A 137 7.38 8.44 -8.46
CA GLN A 137 7.92 8.89 -7.16
C GLN A 137 6.91 8.60 -6.03
N TRP A 138 6.27 7.45 -6.09
CA TRP A 138 5.27 7.01 -5.14
C TRP A 138 5.80 5.88 -4.27
N THR A 139 5.28 5.82 -3.07
CA THR A 139 5.51 4.72 -2.15
C THR A 139 4.19 4.01 -1.89
N LEU A 140 4.19 2.70 -2.06
CA LEU A 140 3.12 1.85 -1.58
C LEU A 140 3.39 1.53 -0.12
N ALA A 141 2.44 1.84 0.76
CA ALA A 141 2.49 1.49 2.18
C ALA A 141 1.37 0.51 2.49
N PHE A 142 1.74 -0.67 2.97
CA PHE A 142 0.82 -1.71 3.41
C PHE A 142 0.88 -1.82 4.92
N LEU A 143 -0.27 -1.86 5.57
CA LEU A 143 -0.39 -2.04 7.03
C LEU A 143 -1.40 -3.12 7.35
N VAL A 144 -1.10 -3.90 8.37
CA VAL A 144 -2.01 -4.93 8.90
C VAL A 144 -1.81 -5.06 10.41
N PRO A 145 -2.88 -5.14 11.24
CA PRO A 145 -2.74 -5.45 12.65
C PRO A 145 -2.14 -6.85 12.85
N ALA A 146 -1.24 -6.99 13.82
CA ALA A 146 -0.50 -8.23 14.06
C ALA A 146 -1.41 -9.42 14.37
N GLU A 147 -2.56 -9.18 14.99
CA GLU A 147 -3.54 -10.22 15.32
C GLU A 147 -4.03 -10.97 14.07
N TYR A 148 -4.27 -10.28 12.95
CA TYR A 148 -4.73 -10.93 11.71
C TYR A 148 -3.62 -11.72 11.01
N VAL A 149 -2.37 -11.29 11.18
CA VAL A 149 -1.21 -12.06 10.69
C VAL A 149 -1.06 -13.35 11.49
N ALA A 150 -1.20 -13.28 12.81
CA ALA A 150 -1.12 -14.43 13.70
C ALA A 150 -2.21 -15.48 13.39
N VAL A 151 -3.45 -15.05 13.19
CA VAL A 151 -4.57 -15.96 12.85
C VAL A 151 -4.29 -16.72 11.55
N ASN A 152 -3.83 -16.05 10.50
CA ASN A 152 -3.50 -16.71 9.23
C ASN A 152 -2.32 -17.66 9.35
N THR A 153 -1.30 -17.31 10.14
CA THR A 153 -0.18 -18.19 10.43
C THR A 153 -0.64 -19.44 11.19
N GLN A 154 -1.52 -19.30 12.17
CA GLN A 154 -2.07 -20.42 12.92
C GLN A 154 -2.92 -21.35 12.03
N LYS A 155 -3.72 -20.81 11.10
CA LYS A 155 -4.45 -21.64 10.12
C LYS A 155 -3.50 -22.48 9.28
N LEU A 156 -2.38 -21.91 8.83
CA LEU A 156 -1.35 -22.63 8.07
C LEU A 156 -0.68 -23.72 8.90
N VAL A 157 -0.28 -23.41 10.14
CA VAL A 157 0.34 -24.36 11.07
C VAL A 157 -0.62 -25.53 11.34
N ASN A 158 -1.89 -25.27 11.61
CA ASN A 158 -2.89 -26.29 11.82
C ASN A 158 -3.08 -27.18 10.59
N LEU A 159 -3.11 -26.61 9.39
CA LEU A 159 -3.22 -27.37 8.14
C LEU A 159 -2.02 -28.29 7.91
N VAL A 160 -0.80 -27.78 8.11
CA VAL A 160 0.44 -28.55 7.98
C VAL A 160 0.47 -29.66 9.01
N THR A 161 0.14 -29.36 10.27
CA THR A 161 0.12 -30.35 11.37
C THR A 161 -0.90 -31.47 11.07
N ALA A 162 -2.11 -31.13 10.64
CA ALA A 162 -3.14 -32.09 10.29
C ALA A 162 -2.71 -33.00 9.11
N SER A 163 -2.06 -32.44 8.10
CA SER A 163 -1.52 -33.23 6.98
C SER A 163 -0.39 -34.17 7.41
N MET A 164 0.52 -33.73 8.29
CA MET A 164 1.59 -34.59 8.82
C MET A 164 1.03 -35.77 9.63
N ILE A 165 0.02 -35.52 10.48
CA ILE A 165 -0.68 -36.57 11.22
C ILE A 165 -1.35 -37.54 10.25
N GLY A 166 -2.03 -37.08 9.21
CA GLY A 166 -2.65 -37.87 8.19
C GLY A 166 -1.63 -38.79 7.49
N PHE A 167 -0.49 -38.26 7.07
CA PHE A 167 0.60 -39.07 6.50
C PHE A 167 1.14 -40.12 7.47
N ALA A 168 1.38 -39.74 8.74
CA ALA A 168 1.88 -40.69 9.72
C ALA A 168 0.92 -41.88 9.95
N VAL A 169 -0.39 -41.62 9.98
CA VAL A 169 -1.41 -42.65 10.11
C VAL A 169 -1.41 -43.57 8.88
N VAL A 170 -1.39 -43.03 7.65
CA VAL A 170 -1.33 -43.82 6.43
C VAL A 170 -0.07 -44.70 6.38
N PHE A 171 1.10 -44.15 6.72
CA PHE A 171 2.34 -44.91 6.80
C PHE A 171 2.30 -46.02 7.85
N SER A 172 1.70 -45.75 9.01
CA SER A 172 1.56 -46.75 10.06
C SER A 172 0.67 -47.92 9.61
N ILE A 173 -0.44 -47.63 8.96
CA ILE A 173 -1.35 -48.68 8.41
C ILE A 173 -0.64 -49.49 7.34
N THR A 174 0.07 -48.88 6.42
CA THR A 174 0.79 -49.59 5.36
C THR A 174 1.92 -50.44 5.92
N ALA A 175 2.64 -49.99 6.94
CA ALA A 175 3.71 -50.76 7.56
C ALA A 175 3.21 -52.00 8.34
N VAL A 176 1.96 -51.98 8.81
CA VAL A 176 1.36 -53.14 9.51
C VAL A 176 0.73 -54.17 8.55
N THR A 177 0.40 -53.71 7.32
CA THR A 177 -0.28 -54.58 6.30
C THR A 177 0.70 -55.22 5.32
N VAL A 178 1.98 -54.93 5.38
CA VAL A 178 3.08 -55.57 4.65
C VAL A 178 3.86 -56.49 5.57
#